data_e06072129e052d1159facba73423e591
#
_entry.id   e06072129e052d1159facba73423e591
#
_cell.length_a   1.000
_cell.length_b   1.000
_cell.length_c   1.000
_cell.angle_alpha   90.00
_cell.angle_beta   90.00
_cell.angle_gamma   90.00
#
_symmetry.space_group_name_H-M   'P 1'
#
loop_
_entity.id
_entity.type
_entity.pdbx_description
1 polymer ?
#
loop_
_entity_poly.entity_id
_entity_poly.type
_entity_poly.pdbx_seq_one_letter_code
_entity_poly.pdbx_strand_id
1 'polypeptide(L)'
;MIITDIKPDRKGNILVYADGKYILSVPREVFLKSSINRGSEITEKEIENITFEINSYKAKSRALNLLSYRAHSKKELEDKLKRKLGEESAKIATEKMEKIGLLNDENYAKEFANHLQKNKMYAKKRIAYE
;
A
#
# COMPACT_ATOMS: atom_id res chain seq x y z
N MET A 1 -14.71 13.60 19.19
CA MET A 1 -15.26 12.27 19.42
C MET A 1 -14.40 11.49 20.41
N ILE A 2 -15.01 10.68 21.22
CA ILE A 2 -14.30 9.86 22.18
C ILE A 2 -14.23 8.44 21.67
N ILE A 3 -13.04 7.87 21.69
CA ILE A 3 -12.85 6.48 21.26
C ILE A 3 -13.47 5.57 22.32
N THR A 4 -14.51 4.85 21.92
CA THR A 4 -15.28 4.02 22.86
C THR A 4 -14.84 2.56 22.84
N ASP A 5 -14.34 2.05 21.72
CA ASP A 5 -13.93 0.65 21.64
C ASP A 5 -12.85 0.46 20.57
N ILE A 6 -12.00 -0.54 20.80
CA ILE A 6 -10.94 -0.92 19.88
C ILE A 6 -10.91 -2.44 19.85
N LYS A 7 -11.18 -3.01 18.67
CA LYS A 7 -11.29 -4.47 18.52
C LYS A 7 -10.44 -4.99 17.37
N PRO A 8 -9.71 -6.08 17.55
CA PRO A 8 -9.01 -6.69 16.43
C PRO A 8 -10.00 -7.46 15.54
N ASP A 9 -9.72 -7.50 14.25
CA ASP A 9 -10.49 -8.33 13.35
C ASP A 9 -9.66 -9.54 12.90
N ARG A 10 -10.24 -10.39 12.06
CA ARG A 10 -9.58 -11.62 11.62
C ARG A 10 -8.44 -11.39 10.65
N LYS A 11 -8.41 -10.24 10.00
CA LYS A 11 -7.41 -9.94 8.98
C LYS A 11 -6.19 -9.22 9.54
N GLY A 12 -6.14 -9.00 10.84
CA GLY A 12 -5.03 -8.30 11.46
C GLY A 12 -5.20 -6.80 11.51
N ASN A 13 -6.38 -6.29 11.20
CA ASN A 13 -6.68 -4.87 11.32
C ASN A 13 -7.29 -4.60 12.70
N ILE A 14 -7.22 -3.36 13.11
CA ILE A 14 -7.81 -2.92 14.37
C ILE A 14 -9.01 -2.05 14.04
N LEU A 15 -10.18 -2.45 14.52
CA LEU A 15 -11.40 -1.68 14.30
C LEU A 15 -11.53 -0.64 15.41
N VAL A 16 -11.71 0.60 15.03
CA VAL A 16 -11.81 1.71 15.97
C VAL A 16 -13.23 2.25 15.96
N TYR A 17 -13.81 2.36 17.16
CA TYR A 17 -15.15 2.89 17.36
C TYR A 17 -15.06 4.18 18.17
N ALA A 18 -15.85 5.16 17.79
CA ALA A 18 -15.94 6.41 18.52
C ALA A 18 -17.41 6.75 18.72
N ASP A 19 -17.77 7.20 19.91
CA ASP A 19 -19.15 7.51 20.30
C ASP A 19 -20.09 6.34 19.98
N GLY A 20 -19.59 5.12 20.13
CA GLY A 20 -20.36 3.90 19.88
C GLY A 20 -20.50 3.50 18.43
N LYS A 21 -19.89 4.25 17.50
CA LYS A 21 -19.99 3.97 16.06
C LYS A 21 -18.65 3.60 15.47
N TYR A 22 -18.68 2.67 14.51
CA TYR A 22 -17.47 2.33 13.76
C TYR A 22 -17.02 3.54 12.95
N ILE A 23 -15.75 3.89 13.06
CA ILE A 23 -15.20 5.02 12.31
C ILE A 23 -14.11 4.62 11.32
N LEU A 24 -13.23 3.66 11.67
CA LEU A 24 -12.21 3.25 10.71
C LEU A 24 -11.55 1.93 11.12
N SER A 25 -10.89 1.32 10.15
CA SER A 25 -10.13 0.10 10.33
C SER A 25 -8.67 0.42 10.09
N VAL A 26 -7.82 0.15 11.07
CA VAL A 26 -6.41 0.53 11.03
C VAL A 26 -5.54 -0.72 10.94
N PRO A 27 -4.63 -0.81 9.96
CA PRO A 27 -3.66 -1.90 9.96
C PRO A 27 -2.87 -1.91 11.25
N ARG A 28 -2.53 -3.10 11.73
CA ARG A 28 -1.87 -3.24 13.00
C ARG A 28 -0.59 -2.41 13.12
N GLU A 29 0.22 -2.38 12.08
CA GLU A 29 1.46 -1.61 12.09
C GLU A 29 1.22 -0.12 12.24
N VAL A 30 0.18 0.39 11.57
CA VAL A 30 -0.19 1.81 11.69
C VAL A 30 -0.74 2.08 13.08
N PHE A 31 -1.56 1.16 13.60
CA PHE A 31 -2.13 1.30 14.93
C PHE A 31 -1.05 1.37 16.02
N LEU A 32 -0.04 0.52 15.92
CA LEU A 32 1.04 0.49 16.90
C LEU A 32 1.84 1.79 16.96
N LYS A 33 1.88 2.51 15.83
CA LYS A 33 2.59 3.80 15.76
C LYS A 33 1.68 4.98 16.11
N SER A 34 0.38 4.73 16.21
CA SER A 34 -0.56 5.79 16.53
C SER A 34 -0.72 5.93 18.03
N SER A 35 -1.34 7.03 18.45
CA SER A 35 -1.64 7.24 19.87
C SER A 35 -3.12 7.01 20.14
N ILE A 36 -3.75 6.15 19.37
CA ILE A 36 -5.17 5.83 19.53
C ILE A 36 -5.34 4.91 20.72
N ASN A 37 -6.14 5.32 21.70
CA ASN A 37 -6.43 4.52 22.88
C ASN A 37 -7.90 4.65 23.24
N ARG A 38 -8.44 3.61 23.86
CA ARG A 38 -9.80 3.67 24.37
C ARG A 38 -9.90 4.80 25.41
N GLY A 39 -10.93 5.60 25.29
CA GLY A 39 -11.13 6.75 26.17
C GLY A 39 -10.46 8.03 25.71
N SER A 40 -9.62 7.96 24.68
CA SER A 40 -8.98 9.15 24.13
C SER A 40 -9.95 9.92 23.26
N GLU A 41 -9.72 11.21 23.16
CA GLU A 41 -10.47 12.03 22.23
C GLU A 41 -9.78 12.02 20.88
N ILE A 42 -10.55 12.00 19.80
CA ILE A 42 -10.02 12.05 18.45
C ILE A 42 -10.77 13.13 17.67
N THR A 43 -10.02 14.00 17.00
CA THR A 43 -10.59 15.06 16.18
C THR A 43 -10.68 14.62 14.73
N GLU A 44 -11.47 15.38 13.93
CA GLU A 44 -11.58 15.11 12.51
C GLU A 44 -10.23 15.19 11.81
N LYS A 45 -9.41 16.16 12.23
CA LYS A 45 -8.08 16.31 11.65
C LYS A 45 -7.19 15.11 11.95
N GLU A 46 -7.29 14.56 13.15
CA GLU A 46 -6.55 13.37 13.50
C GLU A 46 -7.03 12.16 12.68
N ILE A 47 -8.33 12.07 12.43
CA ILE A 47 -8.90 11.02 11.59
C ILE A 47 -8.35 11.14 10.17
N GLU A 48 -8.28 12.35 9.63
CA GLU A 48 -7.71 12.59 8.31
C GLU A 48 -6.24 12.18 8.25
N ASN A 49 -5.46 12.56 9.25
CA ASN A 49 -4.05 12.21 9.30
C ASN A 49 -3.83 10.71 9.36
N ILE A 50 -4.63 10.04 10.18
CA ILE A 50 -4.54 8.58 10.31
C ILE A 50 -4.98 7.91 9.01
N THR A 51 -6.02 8.41 8.37
CA THR A 51 -6.49 7.88 7.09
C THR A 51 -5.39 8.00 6.04
N PHE A 52 -4.68 9.13 6.03
CA PHE A 52 -3.56 9.31 5.12
C PHE A 52 -2.45 8.30 5.40
N GLU A 53 -2.13 8.06 6.66
CA GLU A 53 -1.12 7.06 7.03
C GLU A 53 -1.55 5.65 6.66
N ILE A 54 -2.83 5.33 6.82
CA ILE A 54 -3.37 4.04 6.42
C ILE A 54 -3.21 3.85 4.91
N ASN A 55 -3.56 4.86 4.13
CA ASN A 55 -3.45 4.79 2.68
C ASN A 55 -1.99 4.68 2.24
N SER A 56 -1.09 5.40 2.91
CA SER A 56 0.33 5.31 2.62
C SER A 56 0.88 3.92 2.93
N TYR A 57 0.46 3.33 4.04
CA TYR A 57 0.85 1.98 4.39
C TYR A 57 0.34 0.97 3.37
N LYS A 58 -0.92 1.09 2.98
CA LYS A 58 -1.52 0.20 1.98
C LYS A 58 -0.84 0.34 0.62
N ALA A 59 -0.51 1.57 0.23
CA ALA A 59 0.18 1.82 -1.03
C ALA A 59 1.56 1.19 -1.03
N LYS A 60 2.29 1.31 0.08
CA LYS A 60 3.60 0.72 0.22
C LYS A 60 3.53 -0.81 0.16
N SER A 61 2.59 -1.40 0.88
CA SER A 61 2.39 -2.84 0.89
C SER A 61 2.01 -3.35 -0.50
N ARG A 62 1.14 -2.62 -1.19
CA ARG A 62 0.73 -2.99 -2.54
C ARG A 62 1.89 -2.87 -3.51
N ALA A 63 2.71 -1.82 -3.38
CA ALA A 63 3.89 -1.63 -4.21
C ALA A 63 4.86 -2.78 -4.05
N LEU A 64 5.14 -3.17 -2.81
CA LEU A 64 6.03 -4.30 -2.55
C LEU A 64 5.47 -5.59 -3.16
N ASN A 65 4.16 -5.78 -3.04
CA ASN A 65 3.51 -6.95 -3.61
C ASN A 65 3.65 -6.99 -5.13
N LEU A 66 3.37 -5.86 -5.79
CA LEU A 66 3.49 -5.79 -7.26
C LEU A 66 4.92 -6.01 -7.73
N LEU A 67 5.88 -5.41 -7.03
CA LEU A 67 7.28 -5.55 -7.40
C LEU A 67 7.82 -6.96 -7.14
N SER A 68 7.17 -7.72 -6.25
CA SER A 68 7.57 -9.10 -5.99
C SER A 68 7.23 -10.03 -7.17
N TYR A 69 6.27 -9.64 -8.02
CA TYR A 69 5.91 -10.44 -9.17
C TYR A 69 6.80 -10.15 -10.38
N ARG A 70 7.11 -8.90 -10.60
CA ARG A 70 8.03 -8.49 -11.66
C ARG A 70 8.43 -7.03 -11.49
N ALA A 71 9.47 -6.62 -12.21
CA ALA A 71 9.87 -5.22 -12.20
C ALA A 71 8.80 -4.35 -12.85
N HIS A 72 8.68 -3.13 -12.37
CA HIS A 72 7.76 -2.12 -12.89
C HIS A 72 8.53 -0.84 -13.14
N SER A 73 8.11 -0.06 -14.13
CA SER A 73 8.62 1.29 -14.27
C SER A 73 7.95 2.16 -13.19
N LYS A 74 8.55 3.31 -12.91
CA LYS A 74 8.00 4.22 -11.91
C LYS A 74 6.57 4.63 -12.27
N LYS A 75 6.34 4.98 -13.53
CA LYS A 75 5.02 5.40 -13.96
C LYS A 75 4.01 4.27 -13.89
N GLU A 76 4.39 3.08 -14.29
CA GLU A 76 3.51 1.92 -14.25
C GLU A 76 3.06 1.63 -12.82
N LEU A 77 3.99 1.65 -11.89
CA LEU A 77 3.69 1.40 -10.48
C LEU A 77 2.78 2.48 -9.92
N GLU A 78 3.12 3.74 -10.21
CA GLU A 78 2.32 4.86 -9.74
C GLU A 78 0.89 4.79 -10.27
N ASP A 79 0.71 4.47 -11.55
CA ASP A 79 -0.62 4.36 -12.15
C ASP A 79 -1.44 3.25 -11.51
N LYS A 80 -0.81 2.11 -11.21
CA LYS A 80 -1.51 1.00 -10.57
C LYS A 80 -1.94 1.33 -9.15
N LEU A 81 -1.11 2.02 -8.41
CA LEU A 81 -1.43 2.40 -7.03
C LEU A 81 -2.47 3.52 -6.99
N LYS A 82 -2.38 4.44 -7.94
CA LYS A 82 -3.28 5.60 -8.00
C LYS A 82 -4.74 5.20 -8.13
N ARG A 83 -5.03 4.14 -8.84
CA ARG A 83 -6.40 3.69 -9.07
C ARG A 83 -7.15 3.38 -7.79
N LYS A 84 -6.47 2.80 -6.80
CA LYS A 84 -7.12 2.38 -5.57
C LYS A 84 -6.89 3.28 -4.38
N LEU A 85 -5.74 3.92 -4.32
CA LEU A 85 -5.30 4.57 -3.10
C LEU A 85 -5.09 6.07 -3.24
N GLY A 86 -5.35 6.62 -4.42
CA GLY A 86 -5.22 8.04 -4.65
C GLY A 86 -3.84 8.44 -5.12
N GLU A 87 -3.76 9.64 -5.69
CA GLU A 87 -2.54 10.12 -6.32
C GLU A 87 -1.41 10.38 -5.33
N GLU A 88 -1.74 11.01 -4.21
CA GLU A 88 -0.73 11.38 -3.23
C GLU A 88 -0.08 10.16 -2.59
N SER A 89 -0.88 9.20 -2.15
CA SER A 89 -0.37 7.98 -1.55
C SER A 89 0.45 7.17 -2.55
N ALA A 90 -0.01 7.11 -3.80
CA ALA A 90 0.71 6.41 -4.86
C ALA A 90 2.06 7.03 -5.11
N LYS A 91 2.13 8.36 -5.16
CA LYS A 91 3.38 9.08 -5.39
C LYS A 91 4.37 8.83 -4.26
N ILE A 92 3.91 8.93 -3.02
CA ILE A 92 4.77 8.73 -1.85
C ILE A 92 5.32 7.30 -1.83
N ALA A 93 4.47 6.30 -2.08
CA ALA A 93 4.90 4.91 -2.09
C ALA A 93 5.89 4.64 -3.22
N THR A 94 5.64 5.20 -4.40
CA THR A 94 6.52 5.03 -5.56
C THR A 94 7.89 5.64 -5.30
N GLU A 95 7.94 6.83 -4.74
CA GLU A 95 9.18 7.49 -4.38
C GLU A 95 9.94 6.69 -3.32
N LYS A 96 9.22 6.11 -2.37
CA LYS A 96 9.84 5.28 -1.35
C LYS A 96 10.48 4.02 -1.95
N MET A 97 9.79 3.37 -2.89
CA MET A 97 10.34 2.19 -3.56
C MET A 97 11.58 2.54 -4.38
N GLU A 98 11.58 3.70 -5.03
CA GLU A 98 12.75 4.17 -5.76
C GLU A 98 13.92 4.43 -4.82
N LYS A 99 13.64 5.06 -3.69
CA LYS A 99 14.67 5.42 -2.72
C LYS A 99 15.35 4.21 -2.11
N ILE A 100 14.61 3.15 -1.86
CA ILE A 100 15.19 1.93 -1.28
C ILE A 100 15.74 0.97 -2.34
N GLY A 101 15.74 1.37 -3.60
CA GLY A 101 16.36 0.60 -4.66
C GLY A 101 15.53 -0.48 -5.30
N LEU A 102 14.26 -0.58 -4.96
CA LEU A 102 13.37 -1.58 -5.53
C LEU A 102 12.71 -1.13 -6.83
N LEU A 103 12.85 0.13 -7.18
CA LEU A 103 12.26 0.69 -8.37
C LEU A 103 13.33 1.49 -9.10
N ASN A 104 13.70 1.02 -10.28
CA ASN A 104 14.73 1.66 -11.10
C ASN A 104 14.36 1.38 -12.54
N ASP A 105 14.12 2.43 -13.31
CA ASP A 105 13.67 2.29 -14.69
C ASP A 105 14.69 1.58 -15.57
N GLU A 106 15.96 1.74 -15.30
CA GLU A 106 16.99 1.03 -16.04
C GLU A 106 16.94 -0.46 -15.75
N ASN A 107 16.83 -0.85 -14.50
CA ASN A 107 16.67 -2.25 -14.10
C ASN A 107 15.39 -2.83 -14.66
N TYR A 108 14.31 -2.03 -14.66
CA TYR A 108 13.05 -2.47 -15.22
C TYR A 108 13.21 -2.86 -16.69
N ALA A 109 13.92 -2.02 -17.48
CA ALA A 109 14.10 -2.29 -18.88
C ALA A 109 14.87 -3.59 -19.10
N LYS A 110 15.89 -3.85 -18.32
CA LYS A 110 16.68 -5.08 -18.42
C LYS A 110 15.86 -6.30 -18.05
N GLU A 111 15.16 -6.24 -16.95
CA GLU A 111 14.35 -7.36 -16.50
C GLU A 111 13.19 -7.64 -17.44
N PHE A 112 12.59 -6.61 -17.98
CA PHE A 112 11.48 -6.78 -18.91
C PHE A 112 11.97 -7.44 -20.19
N ALA A 113 13.11 -7.04 -20.70
CA ALA A 113 13.72 -7.66 -21.88
C ALA A 113 14.01 -9.14 -21.62
N ASN A 114 14.56 -9.47 -20.46
CA ASN A 114 14.82 -10.85 -20.07
C ASN A 114 13.54 -11.66 -19.98
N HIS A 115 12.50 -11.08 -19.43
CA HIS A 115 11.20 -11.73 -19.29
C HIS A 115 10.61 -12.07 -20.67
N LEU A 116 10.65 -11.15 -21.61
CA LEU A 116 10.17 -11.37 -22.96
C LEU A 116 10.97 -12.46 -23.67
N GLN A 117 12.28 -12.46 -23.48
CA GLN A 117 13.14 -13.43 -24.09
C GLN A 117 12.85 -14.85 -23.59
N LYS A 118 12.67 -14.99 -22.28
CA LYS A 118 12.30 -16.28 -21.71
C LYS A 118 10.95 -16.78 -22.23
N ASN A 119 9.99 -15.90 -22.37
CA ASN A 119 8.69 -16.28 -22.88
C ASN A 119 8.78 -16.78 -24.31
N LYS A 120 9.63 -16.18 -25.11
CA LYS A 120 9.86 -16.66 -26.47
C LYS A 120 10.46 -18.06 -26.46
N MET A 121 11.41 -18.28 -25.57
CA MET A 121 12.08 -19.57 -25.48
C MET A 121 11.16 -20.69 -25.03
N TYR A 122 10.29 -20.38 -24.08
CA TYR A 122 9.40 -21.38 -23.56
C TYR A 122 8.17 -21.52 -24.39
N ALA A 123 8.09 -20.78 -25.31
CA ALA A 123 7.12 -21.06 -26.09
C ALA A 123 5.89 -20.86 -25.96
N LYS A 124 5.41 -20.52 -26.51
CA LYS A 124 4.24 -20.47 -26.67
C LYS A 124 3.45 -20.90 -25.74
N LYS A 125 3.80 -21.36 -24.93
CA LYS A 125 3.05 -21.86 -24.02
C LYS A 125 2.35 -20.83 -23.45
N ARG A 126 2.48 -19.93 -23.28
CA ARG A 126 1.86 -19.15 -22.66
C ARG A 126 2.29 -18.09 -22.33
N ILE A 127 2.04 -17.27 -21.88
CA ILE A 127 2.23 -16.34 -21.75
C ILE A 127 2.04 -15.51 -21.07
N ALA A 128 2.07 -14.94 -20.67
CA ALA A 128 2.12 -14.27 -20.31
C ALA A 128 1.73 -13.43 -19.69
N TYR A 129 1.56 -12.93 -19.31
CA TYR A 129 1.20 -12.29 -18.51
C TYR A 129 1.75 -11.17 -18.30
N GLU A 130 1.95 -10.75 -18.35
CA GLU A 130 2.30 -9.79 -18.10
C GLU A 130 1.82 -8.92 -18.02
#